data_a5c731fda8729641033ec1de99fe4562
#
_entry.id   a5c731fda8729641033ec1de99fe4562
#
_cell.length_a   1.000
_cell.length_b   1.000
_cell.length_c   1.000
_cell.angle_alpha   90.00
_cell.angle_beta   90.00
_cell.angle_gamma   90.00
#
_symmetry.space_group_name_H-M   'P 1'
#
loop_
_entity.id
_entity.type
_entity.pdbx_description
1 polymer ?
#
loop_
_entity_poly.entity_id
_entity_poly.type
_entity_poly.pdbx_seq_one_letter_code
_entity_poly.pdbx_strand_id
1 'polypeptide(L)'
;LSLPDNVISGGINAASQLNSIKKFIDISKIKKTILLTPKLDYQEEVKKAIKQSKIKIFKHYIYDTEPTKLTAQIEKITNYKIRKQNLEDEIKRVENSDLADKEKQLEKLKKKYTIGNVNFDAVIVSDFDESLKSVITSLLYTDVSPKKKFIITFNQWFDKSLLKERTIQPIYYPSINKKNLENFQDKFLDEFNENPNYLSLLSYDFVGLIYYLSLKNKQLDTDTLFKKKNSFKGKIGIFDIENNKNNHRL
;
A
#
# COMPACT_ATOMS: atom_id res chain seq x y z
N LEU A 1 -16.30 4.61 13.32
CA LEU A 1 -17.34 3.95 14.11
C LEU A 1 -16.65 3.04 15.12
N SER A 2 -16.95 3.21 16.42
CA SER A 2 -16.57 2.20 17.42
C SER A 2 -17.57 1.06 17.31
N LEU A 3 -17.07 -0.16 17.08
CA LEU A 3 -17.92 -1.36 17.13
C LEU A 3 -18.37 -1.61 18.58
N PRO A 4 -19.57 -2.12 18.79
CA PRO A 4 -19.99 -2.64 20.10
C PRO A 4 -19.03 -3.69 20.62
N ASP A 5 -18.95 -3.87 21.95
CA ASP A 5 -17.99 -4.77 22.60
C ASP A 5 -18.16 -6.24 22.24
N ASN A 6 -19.34 -6.63 21.75
CA ASN A 6 -19.66 -7.98 21.28
C ASN A 6 -19.51 -8.19 19.77
N VAL A 7 -18.97 -7.21 19.05
CA VAL A 7 -18.78 -7.27 17.60
C VAL A 7 -17.30 -7.27 17.25
N ILE A 8 -16.90 -8.12 16.32
CA ILE A 8 -15.56 -8.19 15.78
C ILE A 8 -15.59 -8.03 14.25
N SER A 9 -14.65 -7.27 13.70
CA SER A 9 -14.43 -7.20 12.27
C SER A 9 -13.47 -8.31 11.82
N GLY A 10 -13.91 -9.18 10.92
CA GLY A 10 -13.11 -10.30 10.39
C GLY A 10 -12.22 -9.96 9.19
N GLY A 11 -12.18 -8.70 8.76
CA GLY A 11 -11.45 -8.31 7.54
C GLY A 11 -9.96 -8.01 7.77
N ILE A 12 -9.26 -7.81 6.65
CA ILE A 12 -7.88 -7.30 6.64
C ILE A 12 -7.96 -5.78 6.85
N ASN A 13 -7.63 -5.34 8.04
CA ASN A 13 -7.70 -3.93 8.40
C ASN A 13 -6.43 -3.15 8.03
N ALA A 14 -6.50 -1.82 8.04
CA ALA A 14 -5.38 -0.95 7.70
C ALA A 14 -4.16 -1.16 8.63
N ALA A 15 -4.37 -1.45 9.91
CA ALA A 15 -3.28 -1.70 10.86
C ALA A 15 -2.50 -2.98 10.52
N SER A 16 -3.19 -4.07 10.14
CA SER A 16 -2.55 -5.30 9.67
C SER A 16 -1.69 -5.08 8.44
N GLN A 17 -2.19 -4.29 7.48
CA GLN A 17 -1.47 -3.94 6.26
C GLN A 17 -0.22 -3.09 6.58
N LEU A 18 -0.36 -2.06 7.40
CA LEU A 18 0.76 -1.21 7.81
C LEU A 18 1.81 -1.98 8.63
N ASN A 19 1.42 -2.98 9.42
CA ASN A 19 2.37 -3.86 10.10
C ASN A 19 3.23 -4.66 9.11
N SER A 20 2.63 -5.15 8.03
CA SER A 20 3.36 -5.88 6.98
C SER A 20 4.24 -4.96 6.15
N ILE A 21 3.74 -3.77 5.81
CA ILE A 21 4.52 -2.72 5.14
C ILE A 21 5.71 -2.29 6.01
N LYS A 22 5.52 -2.14 7.33
CA LYS A 22 6.60 -1.82 8.26
C LYS A 22 7.72 -2.87 8.21
N LYS A 23 7.38 -4.16 8.24
CA LYS A 23 8.39 -5.23 8.12
C LYS A 23 9.16 -5.14 6.81
N PHE A 24 8.46 -4.86 5.69
CA PHE A 24 9.10 -4.66 4.40
C PHE A 24 10.06 -3.47 4.41
N ILE A 25 9.66 -2.33 4.98
CA ILE A 25 10.50 -1.13 5.13
C ILE A 25 11.77 -1.44 5.93
N ASP A 26 11.62 -2.16 7.06
CA ASP A 26 12.73 -2.52 7.94
C ASP A 26 13.72 -3.47 7.22
N ILE A 27 13.22 -4.50 6.53
CA ILE A 27 14.04 -5.46 5.77
C ILE A 27 14.75 -4.77 4.61
N SER A 28 14.05 -3.89 3.89
CA SER A 28 14.58 -3.15 2.74
C SER A 28 15.46 -1.95 3.15
N LYS A 29 15.64 -1.71 4.45
CA LYS A 29 16.43 -0.59 5.00
C LYS A 29 16.03 0.79 4.48
N ILE A 30 14.75 0.99 4.24
CA ILE A 30 14.17 2.24 3.75
C ILE A 30 14.20 3.28 4.88
N LYS A 31 14.81 4.45 4.63
CA LYS A 31 15.03 5.47 5.68
C LYS A 31 13.90 6.47 5.78
N LYS A 32 13.43 6.98 4.64
CA LYS A 32 12.41 8.03 4.58
C LYS A 32 11.21 7.55 3.80
N THR A 33 10.11 7.31 4.49
CA THR A 33 8.84 6.90 3.91
C THR A 33 7.81 7.99 4.08
N ILE A 34 7.19 8.44 3.00
CA ILE A 34 6.02 9.31 3.04
C ILE A 34 4.73 8.49 2.87
N LEU A 35 3.63 9.03 3.37
CA LEU A 35 2.30 8.44 3.21
C LEU A 35 1.40 9.43 2.49
N LEU A 36 0.71 8.97 1.47
CA LEU A 36 -0.32 9.69 0.73
C LEU A 36 -1.68 9.05 1.04
N THR A 37 -2.63 9.86 1.50
CA THR A 37 -4.01 9.42 1.79
C THR A 37 -4.98 10.37 1.09
N PRO A 38 -5.98 9.87 0.37
CA PRO A 38 -6.99 10.74 -0.23
C PRO A 38 -7.84 11.40 0.86
N LYS A 39 -8.39 12.57 0.55
CA LYS A 39 -9.32 13.28 1.43
C LYS A 39 -10.71 12.63 1.34
N LEU A 40 -10.86 11.49 2.02
CA LEU A 40 -12.07 10.69 2.07
C LEU A 40 -12.38 10.29 3.53
N ASP A 41 -13.55 9.75 3.78
CA ASP A 41 -14.03 9.43 5.13
C ASP A 41 -13.13 8.45 5.92
N TYR A 42 -12.43 7.56 5.22
CA TYR A 42 -11.54 6.58 5.87
C TYR A 42 -10.16 7.12 6.29
N GLN A 43 -9.85 8.39 6.01
CA GLN A 43 -8.55 8.98 6.39
C GLN A 43 -8.27 8.91 7.90
N GLU A 44 -9.31 9.02 8.74
CA GLU A 44 -9.17 8.91 10.19
C GLU A 44 -8.83 7.48 10.63
N GLU A 45 -9.36 6.47 9.93
CA GLU A 45 -9.01 5.08 10.15
C GLU A 45 -7.55 4.81 9.82
N VAL A 46 -7.04 5.36 8.72
CA VAL A 46 -5.62 5.29 8.36
C VAL A 46 -4.74 5.95 9.41
N LYS A 47 -5.12 7.12 9.94
CA LYS A 47 -4.39 7.79 11.03
C LYS A 47 -4.34 6.94 12.30
N LYS A 48 -5.45 6.30 12.67
CA LYS A 48 -5.50 5.37 13.81
C LYS A 48 -4.58 4.16 13.56
N ALA A 49 -4.61 3.60 12.36
CA ALA A 49 -3.80 2.46 11.97
C ALA A 49 -2.28 2.77 11.99
N ILE A 50 -1.87 3.98 11.61
CA ILE A 50 -0.47 4.45 11.74
C ILE A 50 -0.03 4.39 13.21
N LYS A 51 -0.85 4.91 14.13
CA LYS A 51 -0.55 4.87 15.57
C LYS A 51 -0.46 3.43 16.11
N GLN A 52 -1.36 2.56 15.68
CA GLN A 52 -1.41 1.16 16.11
C GLN A 52 -0.22 0.33 15.60
N SER A 53 0.15 0.49 14.34
CA SER A 53 1.28 -0.23 13.71
C SER A 53 2.64 0.25 14.17
N LYS A 54 2.72 1.46 14.76
CA LYS A 54 3.99 2.12 15.11
C LYS A 54 4.94 2.24 13.91
N ILE A 55 4.42 2.33 12.70
CA ILE A 55 5.21 2.58 11.49
C ILE A 55 5.78 3.99 11.52
N LYS A 56 7.06 4.13 11.18
CA LYS A 56 7.70 5.45 11.11
C LYS A 56 7.41 6.10 9.77
N ILE A 57 6.54 7.10 9.77
CA ILE A 57 6.22 7.91 8.59
C ILE A 57 6.96 9.24 8.72
N PHE A 58 7.80 9.55 7.72
CA PHE A 58 8.56 10.81 7.67
C PHE A 58 7.62 12.01 7.49
N LYS A 59 6.62 11.89 6.59
CA LYS A 59 5.57 12.89 6.38
C LYS A 59 4.30 12.26 5.84
N HIS A 60 3.17 12.70 6.36
CA HIS A 60 1.85 12.28 5.91
C HIS A 60 1.19 13.43 5.16
N TYR A 61 0.76 13.18 3.93
CA TYR A 61 0.05 14.13 3.09
C TYR A 61 -1.35 13.63 2.81
N ILE A 62 -2.33 14.51 2.92
CA ILE A 62 -3.70 14.27 2.51
C ILE A 62 -3.90 15.02 1.21
N TYR A 63 -4.33 14.34 0.16
CA TYR A 63 -4.50 14.91 -1.16
C TYR A 63 -5.97 14.95 -1.60
N ASP A 64 -6.27 15.90 -2.49
CA ASP A 64 -7.55 16.00 -3.15
C ASP A 64 -7.61 15.01 -4.32
N THR A 65 -8.73 14.30 -4.47
CA THR A 65 -8.90 13.29 -5.54
C THR A 65 -9.22 13.91 -6.91
N GLU A 66 -9.48 15.21 -6.99
CA GLU A 66 -9.63 15.89 -8.27
C GLU A 66 -8.30 15.90 -9.03
N PRO A 67 -8.22 15.39 -10.28
CA PRO A 67 -6.97 15.15 -10.99
C PRO A 67 -6.03 16.35 -11.12
N THR A 68 -6.57 17.56 -11.38
CA THR A 68 -5.76 18.78 -11.51
C THR A 68 -5.15 19.20 -10.17
N LYS A 69 -5.92 19.12 -9.10
CA LYS A 69 -5.46 19.41 -7.73
C LYS A 69 -4.46 18.37 -7.25
N LEU A 70 -4.75 17.08 -7.51
CA LEU A 70 -3.85 15.98 -7.21
C LEU A 70 -2.47 16.20 -7.84
N THR A 71 -2.42 16.44 -9.16
CA THR A 71 -1.15 16.66 -9.87
C THR A 71 -0.38 17.83 -9.28
N ALA A 72 -1.05 18.97 -9.03
CA ALA A 72 -0.41 20.15 -8.43
C ALA A 72 0.13 19.87 -7.01
N GLN A 73 -0.55 19.04 -6.23
CA GLN A 73 -0.08 18.62 -4.91
C GLN A 73 1.12 17.69 -4.99
N ILE A 74 1.12 16.72 -5.91
CA ILE A 74 2.25 15.82 -6.14
C ILE A 74 3.47 16.60 -6.65
N GLU A 75 3.30 17.60 -7.53
CA GLU A 75 4.39 18.50 -7.94
C GLU A 75 5.06 19.20 -6.75
N LYS A 76 4.25 19.68 -5.77
CA LYS A 76 4.77 20.29 -4.54
C LYS A 76 5.51 19.28 -3.66
N ILE A 77 4.93 18.10 -3.45
CA ILE A 77 5.51 17.04 -2.62
C ILE A 77 6.85 16.57 -3.16
N THR A 78 6.98 16.50 -4.49
CA THR A 78 8.18 16.03 -5.19
C THR A 78 9.17 17.13 -5.51
N ASN A 79 8.86 18.40 -5.20
CA ASN A 79 9.64 19.59 -5.63
C ASN A 79 9.90 19.61 -7.16
N TYR A 80 8.90 19.17 -7.96
CA TYR A 80 9.05 18.95 -9.39
C TYR A 80 9.52 20.20 -10.14
N LYS A 81 8.91 21.36 -9.86
CA LYS A 81 9.26 22.63 -10.53
C LYS A 81 10.70 23.02 -10.29
N ILE A 82 11.18 22.90 -9.04
CA ILE A 82 12.58 23.19 -8.67
C ILE A 82 13.52 22.20 -9.39
N ARG A 83 13.20 20.93 -9.37
CA ARG A 83 14.02 19.90 -10.03
C ARG A 83 14.06 20.05 -11.55
N LYS A 84 12.97 20.54 -12.16
CA LYS A 84 12.91 20.88 -13.57
C LYS A 84 13.77 22.11 -13.88
N GLN A 85 13.65 23.17 -13.07
CA GLN A 85 14.48 24.37 -13.19
C GLN A 85 15.97 24.04 -13.08
N ASN A 86 16.36 23.19 -12.12
CA ASN A 86 17.74 22.73 -11.98
C ASN A 86 18.26 22.05 -13.25
N LEU A 87 17.41 21.31 -13.98
CA LEU A 87 17.80 20.71 -15.26
C LEU A 87 18.03 21.78 -16.33
N GLU A 88 17.14 22.75 -16.43
CA GLU A 88 17.25 23.84 -17.38
C GLU A 88 18.51 24.70 -17.14
N ASP A 89 18.79 24.98 -15.86
CA ASP A 89 19.97 25.75 -15.48
C ASP A 89 21.28 24.95 -15.74
N GLU A 90 21.25 23.64 -15.50
CA GLU A 90 22.43 22.79 -15.79
C GLU A 90 22.66 22.67 -17.31
N ILE A 91 21.59 22.56 -18.13
CA ILE A 91 21.72 22.58 -19.58
C ILE A 91 22.36 23.88 -20.03
N LYS A 92 21.86 25.05 -19.58
CA LYS A 92 22.45 26.36 -19.90
C LYS A 92 23.90 26.47 -19.46
N ARG A 93 24.23 25.93 -18.25
CA ARG A 93 25.61 25.93 -17.74
C ARG A 93 26.55 25.15 -18.66
N VAL A 94 26.13 23.97 -19.12
CA VAL A 94 26.92 23.16 -20.05
C VAL A 94 26.99 23.77 -21.41
N GLU A 95 25.89 24.37 -21.92
CA GLU A 95 25.86 25.10 -23.21
C GLU A 95 26.87 26.29 -23.27
N ASN A 96 27.08 26.94 -22.14
CA ASN A 96 28.00 28.08 -22.03
C ASN A 96 29.39 27.67 -21.54
N SER A 97 29.72 26.40 -21.47
CA SER A 97 31.04 25.90 -21.01
C SER A 97 31.93 25.54 -22.21
N ASP A 98 33.23 25.56 -21.97
CA ASP A 98 34.27 25.13 -22.94
C ASP A 98 34.70 23.66 -22.69
N LEU A 99 33.80 22.81 -22.18
CA LEU A 99 34.08 21.42 -21.90
C LEU A 99 34.31 20.61 -23.18
N ALA A 100 35.38 19.82 -23.21
CA ALA A 100 35.72 18.98 -24.35
C ALA A 100 34.64 17.93 -24.70
N ASP A 101 33.83 17.50 -23.73
CA ASP A 101 32.75 16.53 -23.91
C ASP A 101 31.34 17.15 -23.81
N LYS A 102 31.22 18.44 -24.06
CA LYS A 102 30.01 19.26 -23.99
C LYS A 102 28.81 18.61 -24.69
N GLU A 103 28.95 18.22 -25.97
CA GLU A 103 27.87 17.61 -26.72
C GLU A 103 27.33 16.33 -26.09
N LYS A 104 28.23 15.47 -25.61
CA LYS A 104 27.87 14.22 -24.92
C LYS A 104 27.14 14.46 -23.59
N GLN A 105 27.56 15.52 -22.86
CA GLN A 105 26.87 15.92 -21.63
C GLN A 105 25.50 16.49 -21.94
N LEU A 106 25.36 17.36 -22.94
CA LEU A 106 24.06 17.88 -23.36
C LEU A 106 23.10 16.80 -23.83
N GLU A 107 23.57 15.83 -24.60
CA GLU A 107 22.75 14.69 -25.01
C GLU A 107 22.21 13.88 -23.81
N LYS A 108 23.05 13.67 -22.78
CA LYS A 108 22.62 13.01 -21.54
C LYS A 108 21.62 13.82 -20.73
N LEU A 109 21.79 15.15 -20.68
CA LEU A 109 20.89 16.05 -19.96
C LEU A 109 19.54 16.15 -20.65
N LYS A 110 19.51 16.28 -21.98
CA LYS A 110 18.27 16.34 -22.78
C LYS A 110 17.40 15.08 -22.69
N LYS A 111 17.98 13.93 -22.27
CA LYS A 111 17.23 12.68 -22.00
C LYS A 111 16.60 12.63 -20.60
N LYS A 112 16.86 13.61 -19.74
CA LYS A 112 16.29 13.68 -18.38
C LYS A 112 15.05 14.57 -18.35
N TYR A 113 14.17 14.30 -17.40
CA TYR A 113 13.01 15.14 -17.13
C TYR A 113 13.27 16.13 -16.00
N THR A 114 14.11 15.75 -15.03
CA THR A 114 14.49 16.57 -13.88
C THR A 114 15.91 16.27 -13.41
N ILE A 115 16.50 17.21 -12.63
CA ILE A 115 17.75 16.97 -11.87
C ILE A 115 17.48 17.16 -10.37
N GLY A 116 18.10 16.33 -9.59
CA GLY A 116 17.94 16.27 -8.13
C GLY A 116 17.03 15.14 -7.67
N ASN A 117 17.12 14.84 -6.37
CA ASN A 117 16.38 13.77 -5.76
C ASN A 117 15.16 14.29 -5.01
N VAL A 118 14.10 13.48 -4.97
CA VAL A 118 12.99 13.69 -4.02
C VAL A 118 13.48 13.35 -2.60
N ASN A 119 12.90 14.01 -1.58
CA ASN A 119 13.32 13.85 -0.19
C ASN A 119 12.65 12.64 0.50
N PHE A 120 12.49 11.55 -0.23
CA PHE A 120 12.00 10.28 0.32
C PHE A 120 12.55 9.10 -0.50
N ASP A 121 12.55 7.92 0.13
CA ASP A 121 12.98 6.66 -0.49
C ASP A 121 11.79 5.80 -0.90
N ALA A 122 10.69 5.92 -0.16
CA ALA A 122 9.44 5.21 -0.41
C ALA A 122 8.23 6.11 -0.25
N VAL A 123 7.19 5.80 -0.99
CA VAL A 123 5.86 6.37 -0.85
C VAL A 123 4.85 5.25 -0.61
N ILE A 124 4.06 5.37 0.45
CA ILE A 124 2.89 4.54 0.68
C ILE A 124 1.68 5.31 0.17
N VAL A 125 0.89 4.70 -0.70
CA VAL A 125 -0.36 5.26 -1.21
C VAL A 125 -1.51 4.43 -0.66
N SER A 126 -2.32 5.02 0.23
CA SER A 126 -3.48 4.36 0.82
C SER A 126 -4.73 4.62 -0.01
N ASP A 127 -4.72 4.14 -1.24
CA ASP A 127 -5.80 4.31 -2.20
C ASP A 127 -5.97 3.06 -3.06
N PHE A 128 -7.03 3.01 -3.86
CA PHE A 128 -7.46 1.85 -4.63
C PHE A 128 -7.90 2.25 -6.04
N ASP A 129 -8.03 1.27 -6.93
CA ASP A 129 -8.62 1.38 -8.25
C ASP A 129 -8.05 2.54 -9.11
N GLU A 130 -8.90 3.25 -9.82
CA GLU A 130 -8.53 4.35 -10.72
C GLU A 130 -7.91 5.55 -9.97
N SER A 131 -8.31 5.78 -8.73
CA SER A 131 -7.72 6.83 -7.90
C SER A 131 -6.24 6.53 -7.60
N LEU A 132 -5.92 5.28 -7.25
CA LEU A 132 -4.54 4.83 -7.06
C LEU A 132 -3.72 4.98 -8.35
N LYS A 133 -4.29 4.61 -9.52
CA LYS A 133 -3.60 4.81 -10.82
C LYS A 133 -3.30 6.28 -11.08
N SER A 134 -4.24 7.16 -10.77
CA SER A 134 -4.07 8.61 -10.93
C SER A 134 -2.92 9.15 -10.07
N VAL A 135 -2.81 8.70 -8.81
CA VAL A 135 -1.69 9.08 -7.93
C VAL A 135 -0.36 8.58 -8.49
N ILE A 136 -0.28 7.31 -8.89
CA ILE A 136 0.96 6.73 -9.42
C ILE A 136 1.36 7.41 -10.72
N THR A 137 0.41 7.70 -11.61
CA THR A 137 0.66 8.43 -12.86
C THR A 137 1.19 9.85 -12.57
N SER A 138 0.63 10.55 -11.58
CA SER A 138 1.13 11.86 -11.15
C SER A 138 2.55 11.78 -10.56
N LEU A 139 2.87 10.72 -9.83
CA LEU A 139 4.23 10.46 -9.36
C LEU A 139 5.20 10.24 -10.53
N LEU A 140 4.83 9.44 -11.53
CA LEU A 140 5.62 9.22 -12.75
C LEU A 140 5.82 10.51 -13.53
N TYR A 141 4.75 11.29 -13.71
CA TYR A 141 4.82 12.61 -14.37
C TYR A 141 5.85 13.53 -13.70
N THR A 142 5.94 13.46 -12.36
CA THR A 142 6.93 14.23 -11.61
C THR A 142 8.31 13.57 -11.50
N ASP A 143 8.61 12.60 -12.36
CA ASP A 143 9.88 11.85 -12.42
C ASP A 143 10.20 11.07 -11.12
N VAL A 144 9.15 10.55 -10.47
CA VAL A 144 9.27 9.58 -9.37
C VAL A 144 9.06 8.18 -9.92
N SER A 145 10.14 7.56 -10.36
CA SER A 145 10.09 6.25 -11.00
C SER A 145 10.03 5.11 -9.98
N PRO A 146 9.16 4.09 -10.17
CA PRO A 146 9.15 2.86 -9.37
C PRO A 146 10.47 2.09 -9.40
N LYS A 147 11.29 2.30 -10.44
CA LYS A 147 12.63 1.69 -10.55
C LYS A 147 13.66 2.33 -9.62
N LYS A 148 13.40 3.55 -9.13
CA LYS A 148 14.31 4.31 -8.26
C LYS A 148 13.78 4.51 -6.85
N LYS A 149 12.47 4.42 -6.66
CA LYS A 149 11.77 4.65 -5.39
C LYS A 149 10.75 3.54 -5.15
N PHE A 150 10.58 3.14 -3.91
CA PHE A 150 9.59 2.15 -3.56
C PHE A 150 8.19 2.77 -3.58
N ILE A 151 7.33 2.30 -4.48
CA ILE A 151 5.90 2.63 -4.48
C ILE A 151 5.19 1.48 -3.80
N ILE A 152 4.61 1.76 -2.65
CA ILE A 152 3.96 0.78 -1.77
C ILE A 152 2.48 1.15 -1.71
N THR A 153 1.60 0.18 -1.87
CA THR A 153 0.16 0.38 -1.76
C THR A 153 -0.41 -0.49 -0.64
N PHE A 154 -1.68 -0.29 -0.32
CA PHE A 154 -2.42 -1.25 0.45
C PHE A 154 -2.74 -2.48 -0.40
N ASN A 155 -3.41 -3.44 0.18
CA ASN A 155 -3.74 -4.71 -0.41
C ASN A 155 -4.37 -4.59 -1.82
N GLN A 156 -3.71 -5.16 -2.83
CA GLN A 156 -4.15 -5.17 -4.23
C GLN A 156 -4.25 -6.60 -4.81
N TRP A 157 -4.16 -7.64 -3.98
CA TRP A 157 -4.08 -9.02 -4.45
C TRP A 157 -5.37 -9.53 -5.12
N PHE A 158 -6.50 -8.90 -4.89
CA PHE A 158 -7.78 -9.24 -5.49
C PHE A 158 -8.06 -8.48 -6.81
N ASP A 159 -7.43 -7.33 -7.04
CA ASP A 159 -7.51 -6.60 -8.31
C ASP A 159 -6.21 -6.75 -9.10
N LYS A 160 -6.29 -7.49 -10.21
CA LYS A 160 -5.15 -7.74 -11.08
C LYS A 160 -4.99 -6.68 -12.18
N SER A 161 -5.91 -5.73 -12.32
CA SER A 161 -5.87 -4.72 -13.39
C SER A 161 -4.62 -3.84 -13.28
N LEU A 162 -4.34 -3.36 -12.08
CA LEU A 162 -3.17 -2.56 -11.75
C LEU A 162 -1.85 -3.31 -12.01
N LEU A 163 -1.84 -4.63 -11.79
CA LEU A 163 -0.64 -5.46 -11.95
C LEU A 163 -0.26 -5.69 -13.42
N LYS A 164 -1.19 -5.48 -14.35
CA LYS A 164 -0.96 -5.60 -15.80
C LYS A 164 -0.30 -4.34 -16.38
N GLU A 165 -0.38 -3.22 -15.69
CA GLU A 165 0.16 -1.93 -16.11
C GLU A 165 1.69 -1.90 -15.95
N ARG A 166 2.42 -2.13 -17.04
CA ARG A 166 3.89 -2.28 -17.01
C ARG A 166 4.62 -0.98 -16.63
N THR A 167 4.06 0.17 -16.94
CA THR A 167 4.69 1.49 -16.75
C THR A 167 4.86 1.86 -15.29
N ILE A 168 3.96 1.36 -14.44
CA ILE A 168 3.92 1.66 -13.00
C ILE A 168 4.63 0.58 -12.14
N GLN A 169 5.17 -0.46 -12.75
CA GLN A 169 5.87 -1.53 -12.03
C GLN A 169 7.34 -1.19 -11.74
N PRO A 170 7.90 -1.70 -10.64
CA PRO A 170 7.27 -2.54 -9.61
C PRO A 170 6.45 -1.76 -8.58
N ILE A 171 5.30 -2.33 -8.19
CA ILE A 171 4.51 -1.88 -7.05
C ILE A 171 4.59 -2.94 -5.95
N TYR A 172 4.71 -2.50 -4.69
CA TYR A 172 4.77 -3.37 -3.52
C TYR A 172 3.49 -3.25 -2.71
N TYR A 173 2.95 -4.37 -2.27
CA TYR A 173 1.75 -4.38 -1.42
C TYR A 173 1.73 -5.59 -0.50
N PRO A 174 1.13 -5.47 0.71
CA PRO A 174 0.91 -6.61 1.57
C PRO A 174 -0.06 -7.58 0.90
N SER A 175 0.25 -8.87 0.96
CA SER A 175 -0.56 -9.90 0.31
C SER A 175 -0.65 -11.14 1.17
N ILE A 176 -1.69 -11.91 0.93
CA ILE A 176 -1.80 -13.29 1.45
C ILE A 176 -0.87 -14.21 0.68
N ASN A 177 -0.64 -15.40 1.23
CA ASN A 177 0.19 -16.40 0.55
C ASN A 177 -0.42 -16.81 -0.80
N LYS A 178 0.32 -16.57 -1.88
CA LYS A 178 -0.13 -16.82 -3.25
C LYS A 178 -0.57 -18.27 -3.48
N LYS A 179 0.21 -19.25 -3.02
CA LYS A 179 -0.11 -20.68 -3.18
C LYS A 179 -1.40 -21.06 -2.45
N ASN A 180 -1.62 -20.51 -1.26
CA ASN A 180 -2.86 -20.77 -0.52
C ASN A 180 -4.07 -20.15 -1.23
N LEU A 181 -3.91 -18.96 -1.81
CA LEU A 181 -4.95 -18.30 -2.59
C LEU A 181 -5.30 -19.13 -3.82
N GLU A 182 -4.31 -19.54 -4.63
CA GLU A 182 -4.50 -20.36 -5.82
C GLU A 182 -5.20 -21.68 -5.47
N ASN A 183 -4.72 -22.40 -4.46
CA ASN A 183 -5.36 -23.64 -3.99
C ASN A 183 -6.80 -23.46 -3.52
N PHE A 184 -7.12 -22.32 -2.94
CA PHE A 184 -8.49 -22.01 -2.53
C PHE A 184 -9.36 -21.71 -3.76
N GLN A 185 -8.85 -20.92 -4.71
CA GLN A 185 -9.55 -20.57 -5.94
C GLN A 185 -9.88 -21.82 -6.78
N ASP A 186 -8.91 -22.72 -6.94
CA ASP A 186 -9.10 -23.97 -7.68
C ASP A 186 -10.21 -24.83 -7.04
N LYS A 187 -10.16 -25.05 -5.73
CA LYS A 187 -11.17 -25.81 -5.01
C LYS A 187 -12.55 -25.17 -5.04
N PHE A 188 -12.62 -23.85 -4.94
CA PHE A 188 -13.89 -23.14 -5.00
C PHE A 188 -14.51 -23.25 -6.39
N LEU A 189 -13.68 -23.11 -7.45
CA LEU A 189 -14.10 -23.29 -8.83
C LEU A 189 -14.61 -24.71 -9.09
N ASP A 190 -13.90 -25.73 -8.60
CA ASP A 190 -14.28 -27.14 -8.74
C ASP A 190 -15.62 -27.44 -8.05
N GLU A 191 -15.88 -26.85 -6.88
CA GLU A 191 -17.08 -27.11 -6.08
C GLU A 191 -18.31 -26.31 -6.59
N PHE A 192 -18.09 -25.02 -6.93
CA PHE A 192 -19.19 -24.08 -7.23
C PHE A 192 -19.28 -23.68 -8.71
N ASN A 193 -18.32 -24.10 -9.54
CA ASN A 193 -18.19 -23.69 -10.94
C ASN A 193 -18.14 -22.16 -11.13
N GLU A 194 -17.66 -21.45 -10.12
CA GLU A 194 -17.51 -19.99 -10.08
C GLU A 194 -16.19 -19.59 -9.42
N ASN A 195 -15.66 -18.42 -9.79
CA ASN A 195 -14.50 -17.88 -9.10
C ASN A 195 -14.91 -17.23 -7.78
N PRO A 196 -14.19 -17.49 -6.67
CA PRO A 196 -14.47 -16.83 -5.40
C PRO A 196 -14.19 -15.34 -5.50
N ASN A 197 -15.06 -14.55 -4.89
CA ASN A 197 -14.80 -13.13 -4.67
C ASN A 197 -14.01 -12.93 -3.35
N TYR A 198 -13.63 -11.69 -3.08
CA TYR A 198 -12.89 -11.32 -1.87
C TYR A 198 -13.63 -11.70 -0.58
N LEU A 199 -14.94 -11.49 -0.52
CA LEU A 199 -15.74 -11.82 0.66
C LEU A 199 -15.85 -13.31 0.88
N SER A 200 -15.98 -14.13 -0.18
CA SER A 200 -15.99 -15.60 -0.08
C SER A 200 -14.74 -16.11 0.62
N LEU A 201 -13.59 -15.57 0.24
CA LEU A 201 -12.30 -15.94 0.79
C LEU A 201 -12.18 -15.59 2.29
N LEU A 202 -12.55 -14.36 2.66
CA LEU A 202 -12.53 -13.93 4.07
C LEU A 202 -13.55 -14.70 4.91
N SER A 203 -14.75 -14.94 4.38
CA SER A 203 -15.82 -15.65 5.07
C SER A 203 -15.44 -17.08 5.34
N TYR A 204 -14.78 -17.76 4.39
CA TYR A 204 -14.32 -19.13 4.58
C TYR A 204 -13.42 -19.26 5.81
N ASP A 205 -12.41 -18.41 5.92
CA ASP A 205 -11.49 -18.45 7.06
C ASP A 205 -12.15 -17.96 8.37
N PHE A 206 -13.09 -17.01 8.26
CA PHE A 206 -13.79 -16.51 9.43
C PHE A 206 -14.75 -17.56 10.02
N VAL A 207 -15.46 -18.32 9.19
CA VAL A 207 -16.26 -19.47 9.64
C VAL A 207 -15.37 -20.53 10.28
N GLY A 208 -14.23 -20.84 9.67
CA GLY A 208 -13.24 -21.75 10.24
C GLY A 208 -12.72 -21.30 11.60
N LEU A 209 -12.49 -20.00 11.78
CA LEU A 209 -12.12 -19.41 13.07
C LEU A 209 -13.23 -19.60 14.13
N ILE A 210 -14.48 -19.29 13.79
CA ILE A 210 -15.61 -19.46 14.72
C ILE A 210 -15.73 -20.93 15.14
N TYR A 211 -15.65 -21.83 14.18
CA TYR A 211 -15.68 -23.27 14.46
C TYR A 211 -14.53 -23.70 15.38
N TYR A 212 -13.30 -23.26 15.09
CA TYR A 212 -12.15 -23.55 15.96
C TYR A 212 -12.34 -23.03 17.40
N LEU A 213 -12.84 -21.80 17.55
CA LEU A 213 -13.09 -21.22 18.86
C LEU A 213 -14.22 -21.93 19.59
N SER A 214 -15.25 -22.41 18.88
CA SER A 214 -16.35 -23.20 19.49
C SER A 214 -15.87 -24.52 20.03
N LEU A 215 -14.99 -25.22 19.32
CA LEU A 215 -14.41 -26.50 19.82
C LEU A 215 -13.52 -26.28 21.03
N LYS A 216 -12.82 -25.17 21.12
CA LYS A 216 -11.89 -24.86 22.21
C LYS A 216 -12.61 -24.39 23.48
N ASN A 217 -13.77 -23.76 23.35
CA ASN A 217 -14.56 -23.26 24.45
C ASN A 217 -15.81 -24.14 24.58
N LYS A 218 -15.90 -24.93 25.68
CA LYS A 218 -17.02 -25.86 25.94
C LYS A 218 -18.40 -25.17 25.99
N GLN A 219 -18.46 -23.86 26.15
CA GLN A 219 -19.67 -23.06 26.06
C GLN A 219 -19.40 -21.91 25.07
N LEU A 220 -20.25 -21.79 24.02
CA LEU A 220 -20.28 -20.66 23.11
C LEU A 220 -20.90 -19.44 23.81
N ASP A 221 -20.11 -18.76 24.60
CA ASP A 221 -20.46 -17.44 25.09
C ASP A 221 -19.90 -16.41 24.09
N THR A 222 -20.79 -15.85 23.26
CA THR A 222 -20.47 -14.88 22.24
C THR A 222 -19.82 -13.63 22.81
N ASP A 223 -20.14 -13.25 24.03
CA ASP A 223 -19.62 -12.06 24.69
C ASP A 223 -18.15 -12.18 25.10
N THR A 224 -17.68 -13.42 25.30
CA THR A 224 -16.30 -13.69 25.72
C THR A 224 -15.44 -14.36 24.65
N LEU A 225 -16.04 -14.86 23.57
CA LEU A 225 -15.38 -15.66 22.54
C LEU A 225 -14.16 -14.95 21.92
N PHE A 226 -14.27 -13.67 21.69
CA PHE A 226 -13.22 -12.86 21.04
C PHE A 226 -12.41 -12.02 22.04
N LYS A 227 -12.70 -12.06 23.33
CA LYS A 227 -11.96 -11.32 24.36
C LYS A 227 -10.62 -11.96 24.68
N LYS A 228 -10.57 -13.29 24.72
CA LYS A 228 -9.36 -14.04 25.02
C LYS A 228 -8.39 -14.02 23.85
N LYS A 229 -7.09 -13.93 24.15
CA LYS A 229 -6.05 -14.03 23.14
C LYS A 229 -6.07 -15.39 22.47
N ASN A 230 -6.29 -15.40 21.18
CA ASN A 230 -6.27 -16.57 20.32
C ASN A 230 -5.53 -16.28 19.02
N SER A 231 -4.95 -17.33 18.43
CA SER A 231 -4.35 -17.28 17.11
C SER A 231 -4.90 -18.43 16.29
N PHE A 232 -5.40 -18.14 15.10
CA PHE A 232 -5.96 -19.12 14.18
C PHE A 232 -5.24 -19.03 12.85
N LYS A 233 -4.75 -20.17 12.35
CA LYS A 233 -4.13 -20.27 11.03
C LYS A 233 -5.17 -20.74 10.03
N GLY A 234 -5.71 -19.79 9.28
CA GLY A 234 -6.63 -20.03 8.18
C GLY A 234 -5.92 -20.34 6.85
N LYS A 235 -6.70 -20.41 5.78
CA LYS A 235 -6.19 -20.61 4.41
C LYS A 235 -5.46 -19.36 3.88
N ILE A 236 -5.97 -18.18 4.21
CA ILE A 236 -5.45 -16.92 3.70
C ILE A 236 -4.44 -16.24 4.64
N GLY A 237 -4.28 -16.72 5.87
CA GLY A 237 -3.31 -16.17 6.80
C GLY A 237 -3.54 -16.52 8.24
N ILE A 238 -2.95 -15.74 9.14
CA ILE A 238 -3.07 -15.94 10.59
C ILE A 238 -3.89 -14.79 11.17
N PHE A 239 -4.97 -15.14 11.85
CA PHE A 239 -5.80 -14.21 12.60
C PHE A 239 -5.38 -14.24 14.07
N ASP A 240 -4.86 -13.13 14.56
CA ASP A 240 -4.62 -12.94 16.00
C ASP A 240 -5.79 -12.14 16.58
N ILE A 241 -6.49 -12.72 17.53
CA ILE A 241 -7.66 -12.11 18.16
C ILE A 241 -7.37 -11.87 19.62
N GLU A 242 -7.68 -10.67 20.07
CA GLU A 242 -7.57 -10.27 21.48
C GLU A 242 -8.45 -9.05 21.74
N ASN A 243 -9.24 -9.07 22.82
CA ASN A 243 -10.11 -7.95 23.20
C ASN A 243 -11.00 -7.44 22.05
N ASN A 244 -11.69 -8.33 21.37
CA ASN A 244 -12.55 -8.07 20.22
C ASN A 244 -11.85 -7.36 19.04
N LYS A 245 -10.53 -7.46 18.97
CA LYS A 245 -9.73 -6.94 17.87
C LYS A 245 -9.10 -8.08 17.10
N ASN A 246 -9.19 -7.97 15.79
CA ASN A 246 -8.53 -8.86 14.86
C ASN A 246 -7.30 -8.19 14.26
N ASN A 247 -6.17 -8.89 14.28
CA ASN A 247 -4.96 -8.53 13.56
C ASN A 247 -4.57 -9.66 12.61
N HIS A 248 -4.79 -9.46 11.34
CA HIS A 248 -4.45 -10.44 10.31
C HIS A 248 -2.98 -10.29 9.90
N ARG A 249 -2.20 -11.36 10.02
CA ARG A 249 -0.80 -11.37 9.57
C ARG A 249 -0.74 -11.72 8.08
N LEU A 250 -0.29 -10.76 7.30
CA LEU A 250 -0.07 -10.85 5.86
C LEU A 250 1.39 -11.17 5.55
#